data_1dc3d8dad7967f856a5e3f44a91989a0
#
_entry.id   1dc3d8dad7967f856a5e3f44a91989a0
#
_cell.length_a   1.000
_cell.length_b   1.000
_cell.length_c   1.000
_cell.angle_alpha   90.00
_cell.angle_beta   90.00
_cell.angle_gamma   90.00
#
_symmetry.space_group_name_H-M   'P 1'
#
loop_
_entity.id
_entity.type
_entity.pdbx_description
1 polymer ?
#
loop_
_entity_poly.entity_id
_entity_poly.type
_entity_poly.pdbx_seq_one_letter_code
_entity_poly.pdbx_strand_id
1 'polypeptide(L)'
;MLKQSKPEIKTNQNAPSYPNLEFHLRSALDQTYALNLPMFALESGKFKIDYHELQNLIYRLGELEPDRGFMASELHGMGLLSLLSHKLIRLYRNQVNPDYIKDLTQYLGEELSPAVLDELLTNYLQALPSDSYKSSKQSIKDYLNGDTESIPNSQIVVEELLVHILALNNPAFEKYDVVFKEDFHQALKTSDKLLRGIQKWSSDSAGFGNASKNVIELLMEPILAAPDSIEGQLAFIREKWGNYLGSHLLDLLRGLDQFEEENRFRGFGPGESQVPSYSGELESGEFYSEDSDWMPRVVMIARNSLVWLDQLSKKYEQDIKTLRDIPDQELDLLAQQGFTVLWLIGLWNRSSISKKIKHWCGNPDAESSAYSLKEYQIDPSIGGPEALADLKRRAWERGIRLASDMVPNHT
;
A
#
# COMPACT_ATOMS: atom_id res chain seq x y z
N MET A 1 -38.63 -12.81 -7.31
CA MET A 1 -37.57 -11.93 -6.74
C MET A 1 -37.23 -12.44 -5.35
N LEU A 2 -36.25 -13.34 -5.23
CA LEU A 2 -35.73 -13.87 -3.97
C LEU A 2 -34.59 -12.93 -3.51
N LYS A 3 -34.81 -12.22 -2.42
CA LYS A 3 -33.75 -11.48 -1.73
C LYS A 3 -32.73 -12.51 -1.21
N GLN A 4 -31.58 -12.60 -1.86
CA GLN A 4 -30.43 -13.27 -1.27
C GLN A 4 -29.95 -12.43 -0.07
N SER A 5 -30.19 -12.94 1.13
CA SER A 5 -29.61 -12.40 2.35
C SER A 5 -28.07 -12.55 2.28
N LYS A 6 -27.36 -11.44 2.34
CA LYS A 6 -25.90 -11.45 2.56
C LYS A 6 -25.63 -12.24 3.85
N PRO A 7 -24.68 -13.17 3.86
CA PRO A 7 -24.26 -13.79 5.11
C PRO A 7 -23.64 -12.68 5.99
N GLU A 8 -24.28 -12.40 7.13
CA GLU A 8 -23.67 -11.59 8.19
C GLU A 8 -22.46 -12.35 8.74
N ILE A 9 -21.28 -11.79 8.57
CA ILE A 9 -20.06 -12.27 9.22
C ILE A 9 -20.23 -12.01 10.72
N LYS A 10 -20.62 -13.03 11.45
CA LYS A 10 -20.64 -12.97 12.92
C LYS A 10 -19.18 -12.90 13.40
N THR A 11 -18.71 -11.71 13.70
CA THR A 11 -17.46 -11.52 14.42
C THR A 11 -17.68 -12.03 15.84
N ASN A 12 -16.98 -13.10 16.19
CA ASN A 12 -16.95 -13.59 17.56
C ASN A 12 -16.18 -12.57 18.42
N GLN A 13 -16.88 -11.77 19.21
CA GLN A 13 -16.28 -10.71 20.05
C GLN A 13 -15.32 -11.27 21.13
N ASN A 14 -15.26 -12.59 21.32
CA ASN A 14 -14.38 -13.28 22.26
C ASN A 14 -13.23 -14.02 21.56
N ALA A 15 -12.94 -13.73 20.27
CA ALA A 15 -11.77 -14.33 19.62
C ALA A 15 -10.50 -13.76 20.28
N PRO A 16 -9.50 -14.60 20.63
CA PRO A 16 -8.25 -14.12 21.20
C PRO A 16 -7.61 -13.10 20.27
N SER A 17 -7.07 -12.03 20.83
CA SER A 17 -6.26 -11.08 20.10
C SER A 17 -5.00 -11.82 19.62
N TYR A 18 -4.75 -11.82 18.32
CA TYR A 18 -3.55 -12.46 17.77
C TYR A 18 -2.41 -11.43 17.71
N PRO A 19 -1.18 -11.85 18.02
CA PRO A 19 -0.02 -10.99 17.84
C PRO A 19 0.09 -10.54 16.37
N ASN A 20 0.69 -9.40 16.15
CA ASN A 20 0.98 -8.93 14.81
C ASN A 20 1.98 -9.88 14.15
N LEU A 21 1.58 -10.49 13.05
CA LEU A 21 2.44 -11.35 12.26
C LEU A 21 3.08 -10.53 11.14
N GLU A 22 4.32 -10.83 10.83
CA GLU A 22 5.20 -10.02 9.98
C GLU A 22 5.68 -10.83 8.79
N PHE A 23 6.04 -10.13 7.72
CA PHE A 23 6.92 -10.69 6.72
C PHE A 23 8.36 -10.56 7.20
N HIS A 24 9.03 -11.69 7.41
CA HIS A 24 10.36 -11.71 7.99
C HIS A 24 11.44 -11.55 6.94
N LEU A 25 12.36 -10.61 7.21
CA LEU A 25 13.61 -10.49 6.49
C LEU A 25 14.72 -11.22 7.25
N ARG A 26 15.73 -11.69 6.53
CA ARG A 26 16.90 -12.36 7.12
C ARG A 26 17.60 -11.47 8.14
N SER A 27 17.92 -12.01 9.29
CA SER A 27 18.68 -11.27 10.33
C SER A 27 20.06 -10.80 9.85
N ALA A 28 20.67 -11.50 8.90
CA ALA A 28 21.91 -11.09 8.27
C ALA A 28 21.78 -9.75 7.50
N LEU A 29 20.62 -9.44 6.95
CA LEU A 29 20.36 -8.15 6.28
C LEU A 29 20.31 -7.01 7.30
N ASP A 30 19.75 -7.22 8.50
CA ASP A 30 19.74 -6.25 9.57
C ASP A 30 21.13 -5.76 9.90
N GLN A 31 22.10 -6.69 10.01
CA GLN A 31 23.47 -6.37 10.34
C GLN A 31 24.21 -5.69 9.19
N THR A 32 23.95 -6.11 7.95
CA THR A 32 24.65 -5.60 6.76
C THR A 32 24.19 -4.20 6.40
N TYR A 33 22.88 -3.92 6.53
CA TYR A 33 22.28 -2.67 6.07
C TYR A 33 21.86 -1.73 7.18
N ALA A 34 22.08 -2.10 8.45
CA ALA A 34 21.63 -1.35 9.64
C ALA A 34 20.15 -0.98 9.54
N LEU A 35 19.33 -1.95 9.09
CA LEU A 35 17.89 -1.76 8.96
C LEU A 35 17.29 -1.74 10.36
N ASN A 36 16.61 -0.64 10.71
CA ASN A 36 15.79 -0.57 11.92
C ASN A 36 14.52 -1.38 11.70
N LEU A 37 14.64 -2.70 11.76
CA LEU A 37 13.50 -3.59 11.60
C LEU A 37 12.69 -3.71 12.90
N PRO A 38 11.39 -3.94 12.77
CA PRO A 38 10.70 -4.78 11.80
C PRO A 38 10.01 -3.98 10.68
N MET A 39 10.46 -4.20 9.43
CA MET A 39 10.01 -3.43 8.28
C MET A 39 8.52 -3.67 7.96
N PHE A 40 8.08 -4.93 8.03
CA PHE A 40 6.72 -5.34 7.67
C PHE A 40 5.85 -5.66 8.89
N ALA A 41 6.27 -5.23 10.08
CA ALA A 41 5.40 -5.27 11.25
C ALA A 41 4.24 -4.29 11.10
N LEU A 42 3.09 -4.68 11.66
CA LEU A 42 1.90 -3.86 11.63
C LEU A 42 1.82 -3.01 12.91
N GLU A 43 1.68 -1.71 12.73
CA GLU A 43 1.30 -0.79 13.79
C GLU A 43 -0.03 -0.14 13.43
N SER A 44 -1.04 -0.34 14.28
CA SER A 44 -2.41 0.14 14.04
C SER A 44 -2.98 -0.30 12.68
N GLY A 45 -2.63 -1.51 12.23
CA GLY A 45 -3.10 -2.11 10.98
C GLY A 45 -2.39 -1.63 9.71
N LYS A 46 -1.29 -0.87 9.84
CA LYS A 46 -0.44 -0.42 8.71
C LYS A 46 0.96 -0.95 8.88
N PHE A 47 1.68 -1.17 7.78
CA PHE A 47 3.10 -1.46 7.84
C PHE A 47 3.86 -0.30 8.48
N LYS A 48 4.83 -0.59 9.35
CA LYS A 48 5.70 0.40 9.99
C LYS A 48 6.62 1.08 8.98
N ILE A 49 7.11 0.32 8.00
CA ILE A 49 7.95 0.87 6.93
C ILE A 49 7.12 1.76 6.02
N ASP A 50 7.62 2.94 5.73
CA ASP A 50 7.07 3.76 4.66
C ASP A 50 7.68 3.38 3.29
N TYR A 51 7.04 3.83 2.23
CA TYR A 51 7.46 3.50 0.87
C TYR A 51 8.84 4.08 0.51
N HIS A 52 9.22 5.21 1.10
CA HIS A 52 10.51 5.84 0.86
C HIS A 52 11.66 5.03 1.49
N GLU A 53 11.47 4.52 2.72
CA GLU A 53 12.42 3.62 3.37
C GLU A 53 12.59 2.32 2.56
N LEU A 54 11.49 1.82 2.00
CA LEU A 54 11.51 0.65 1.13
C LEU A 54 12.29 0.90 -0.17
N GLN A 55 12.12 2.06 -0.81
CA GLN A 55 12.90 2.47 -1.97
C GLN A 55 14.40 2.56 -1.64
N ASN A 56 14.75 3.09 -0.47
CA ASN A 56 16.15 3.15 -0.03
C ASN A 56 16.75 1.74 0.15
N LEU A 57 15.97 0.79 0.68
CA LEU A 57 16.42 -0.60 0.77
C LEU A 57 16.66 -1.20 -0.61
N ILE A 58 15.71 -1.03 -1.52
CA ILE A 58 15.79 -1.53 -2.90
C ILE A 58 17.02 -0.93 -3.63
N TYR A 59 17.28 0.34 -3.43
CA TYR A 59 18.47 0.98 -4.00
C TYR A 59 19.76 0.28 -3.50
N ARG A 60 19.88 0.04 -2.20
CA ARG A 60 21.04 -0.64 -1.61
C ARG A 60 21.18 -2.10 -2.07
N LEU A 61 20.05 -2.82 -2.18
CA LEU A 61 20.04 -4.18 -2.74
C LEU A 61 20.49 -4.17 -4.20
N GLY A 62 20.07 -3.19 -4.99
CA GLY A 62 20.47 -3.02 -6.38
C GLY A 62 21.96 -2.70 -6.55
N GLU A 63 22.60 -2.05 -5.60
CA GLU A 63 24.07 -1.84 -5.62
C GLU A 63 24.84 -3.16 -5.45
N LEU A 64 24.29 -4.13 -4.73
CA LEU A 64 24.92 -5.44 -4.49
C LEU A 64 24.59 -6.45 -5.58
N GLU A 65 23.37 -6.43 -6.09
CA GLU A 65 22.83 -7.37 -7.06
C GLU A 65 22.18 -6.60 -8.24
N PRO A 66 22.97 -5.87 -9.05
CA PRO A 66 22.45 -4.95 -10.04
C PRO A 66 21.60 -5.61 -11.14
N ASP A 67 21.88 -6.88 -11.44
CA ASP A 67 21.21 -7.62 -12.50
C ASP A 67 19.80 -8.11 -12.11
N ARG A 68 19.43 -8.07 -10.83
CA ARG A 68 18.15 -8.59 -10.35
C ARG A 68 16.96 -7.64 -10.57
N GLY A 69 17.19 -6.35 -10.72
CA GLY A 69 16.15 -5.35 -11.01
C GLY A 69 15.05 -5.31 -9.95
N PHE A 70 15.40 -5.21 -8.67
CA PHE A 70 14.46 -5.13 -7.55
C PHE A 70 13.52 -3.93 -7.66
N MET A 71 12.29 -4.08 -7.17
CA MET A 71 11.26 -3.04 -7.12
C MET A 71 10.68 -2.91 -5.72
N ALA A 72 10.42 -1.67 -5.29
CA ALA A 72 9.83 -1.41 -3.97
C ALA A 72 8.39 -1.91 -3.90
N SER A 73 7.62 -1.77 -4.99
CA SER A 73 6.25 -2.29 -5.10
C SER A 73 6.19 -3.82 -4.93
N GLU A 74 7.12 -4.55 -5.56
CA GLU A 74 7.19 -6.01 -5.46
C GLU A 74 7.49 -6.44 -4.02
N LEU A 75 8.48 -5.84 -3.36
CA LEU A 75 8.83 -6.17 -1.98
C LEU A 75 7.69 -5.80 -1.01
N HIS A 76 7.02 -4.66 -1.22
CA HIS A 76 5.81 -4.30 -0.49
C HIS A 76 4.68 -5.30 -0.74
N GLY A 77 4.51 -5.72 -1.99
CA GLY A 77 3.53 -6.74 -2.39
C GLY A 77 3.77 -8.09 -1.71
N MET A 78 5.03 -8.51 -1.53
CA MET A 78 5.39 -9.72 -0.77
C MET A 78 4.91 -9.60 0.68
N GLY A 79 5.13 -8.47 1.33
CA GLY A 79 4.61 -8.18 2.68
C GLY A 79 3.08 -8.26 2.74
N LEU A 80 2.39 -7.69 1.74
CA LEU A 80 0.92 -7.78 1.65
C LEU A 80 0.44 -9.22 1.46
N LEU A 81 1.07 -10.02 0.59
CA LEU A 81 0.73 -11.43 0.40
C LEU A 81 0.88 -12.23 1.70
N SER A 82 1.96 -11.99 2.45
CA SER A 82 2.15 -12.60 3.77
C SER A 82 1.04 -12.20 4.74
N LEU A 83 0.74 -10.91 4.86
CA LEU A 83 -0.34 -10.39 5.71
C LEU A 83 -1.70 -11.01 5.37
N LEU A 84 -2.04 -11.08 4.09
CA LEU A 84 -3.32 -11.61 3.62
C LEU A 84 -3.41 -13.13 3.86
N SER A 85 -2.29 -13.84 3.74
CA SER A 85 -2.21 -15.27 4.09
C SER A 85 -2.50 -15.51 5.56
N HIS A 86 -1.89 -14.77 6.47
CA HIS A 86 -2.19 -14.84 7.90
C HIS A 86 -3.64 -14.49 8.22
N LYS A 87 -4.19 -13.47 7.55
CA LYS A 87 -5.61 -13.11 7.72
C LYS A 87 -6.56 -14.23 7.30
N LEU A 88 -6.26 -14.90 6.18
CA LEU A 88 -7.06 -16.03 5.71
C LEU A 88 -7.00 -17.21 6.70
N ILE A 89 -5.80 -17.55 7.21
CA ILE A 89 -5.61 -18.59 8.23
C ILE A 89 -6.44 -18.26 9.49
N ARG A 90 -6.39 -17.02 9.95
CA ARG A 90 -7.15 -16.57 11.13
C ARG A 90 -8.67 -16.63 10.90
N LEU A 91 -9.14 -16.23 9.72
CA LEU A 91 -10.55 -16.36 9.35
C LEU A 91 -10.98 -17.83 9.36
N TYR A 92 -10.16 -18.71 8.80
CA TYR A 92 -10.41 -20.16 8.81
C TYR A 92 -10.48 -20.70 10.25
N ARG A 93 -9.52 -20.35 11.09
CA ARG A 93 -9.52 -20.74 12.52
C ARG A 93 -10.76 -20.25 13.26
N ASN A 94 -11.19 -19.02 13.01
CA ASN A 94 -12.35 -18.44 13.70
C ASN A 94 -13.69 -19.03 13.24
N GLN A 95 -13.79 -19.49 12.00
CA GLN A 95 -15.07 -19.91 11.42
C GLN A 95 -15.21 -21.42 11.22
N VAL A 96 -14.10 -22.16 11.09
CA VAL A 96 -14.11 -23.57 10.68
C VAL A 96 -13.41 -24.45 11.70
N ASN A 97 -12.12 -24.25 11.97
CA ASN A 97 -11.32 -25.05 12.88
C ASN A 97 -10.41 -24.20 13.77
N PRO A 98 -10.81 -23.89 15.02
CA PRO A 98 -9.98 -23.15 15.97
C PRO A 98 -8.63 -23.79 16.28
N ASP A 99 -8.56 -25.11 16.23
CA ASP A 99 -7.36 -25.89 16.54
C ASP A 99 -6.45 -26.15 15.32
N TYR A 100 -6.77 -25.59 14.15
CA TYR A 100 -6.06 -25.88 12.88
C TYR A 100 -4.53 -25.81 12.98
N ILE A 101 -3.98 -24.76 13.59
CA ILE A 101 -2.52 -24.62 13.74
C ILE A 101 -1.95 -25.61 14.77
N LYS A 102 -2.71 -25.94 15.80
CA LYS A 102 -2.36 -26.99 16.76
C LYS A 102 -2.29 -28.35 16.07
N ASP A 103 -3.29 -28.67 15.24
CA ASP A 103 -3.35 -29.91 14.46
C ASP A 103 -2.19 -29.98 13.45
N LEU A 104 -1.88 -28.85 12.78
CA LEU A 104 -0.72 -28.72 11.90
C LEU A 104 0.59 -28.93 12.67
N THR A 105 0.72 -28.36 13.86
CA THR A 105 1.91 -28.53 14.72
C THR A 105 2.11 -30.00 15.09
N GLN A 106 1.03 -30.68 15.43
CA GLN A 106 1.07 -32.13 15.72
C GLN A 106 1.48 -32.92 14.46
N TYR A 107 0.86 -32.66 13.31
CA TYR A 107 1.21 -33.31 12.05
C TYR A 107 2.69 -33.13 11.69
N LEU A 108 3.22 -31.90 11.81
CA LEU A 108 4.64 -31.64 11.56
C LEU A 108 5.56 -32.37 12.55
N GLY A 109 5.15 -32.49 13.80
CA GLY A 109 5.87 -33.27 14.81
C GLY A 109 5.87 -34.78 14.52
N GLU A 110 4.82 -35.31 13.92
CA GLU A 110 4.73 -36.72 13.49
C GLU A 110 5.56 -36.95 12.22
N GLU A 111 5.53 -36.02 11.25
CA GLU A 111 6.25 -36.15 9.97
C GLU A 111 7.77 -35.96 10.14
N LEU A 112 8.20 -34.96 10.91
CA LEU A 112 9.62 -34.60 11.09
C LEU A 112 10.26 -35.24 12.31
N SER A 113 9.55 -35.74 13.27
CA SER A 113 9.82 -36.01 14.67
C SER A 113 9.77 -34.73 15.55
N PRO A 114 9.36 -34.85 16.83
CA PRO A 114 9.27 -33.69 17.73
C PRO A 114 10.61 -32.94 17.93
N ALA A 115 11.71 -33.68 17.99
CA ALA A 115 13.05 -33.08 18.17
C ALA A 115 13.49 -32.26 16.96
N VAL A 116 13.20 -32.73 15.75
CA VAL A 116 13.52 -32.02 14.49
C VAL A 116 12.61 -30.81 14.32
N LEU A 117 11.33 -30.89 14.70
CA LEU A 117 10.44 -29.74 14.68
C LEU A 117 10.91 -28.65 15.65
N ASP A 118 11.30 -29.01 16.89
CA ASP A 118 11.82 -28.07 17.88
C ASP A 118 13.11 -27.37 17.40
N GLU A 119 14.00 -28.13 16.78
CA GLU A 119 15.21 -27.60 16.13
C GLU A 119 14.84 -26.65 14.99
N LEU A 120 13.89 -27.03 14.13
CA LEU A 120 13.43 -26.21 13.02
C LEU A 120 12.85 -24.87 13.50
N LEU A 121 11.98 -24.87 14.51
CA LEU A 121 11.39 -23.66 15.07
C LEU A 121 12.44 -22.76 15.75
N THR A 122 13.41 -23.38 16.45
CA THR A 122 14.54 -22.66 17.06
C THR A 122 15.37 -21.96 16.01
N ASN A 123 15.78 -22.66 14.96
CA ASN A 123 16.59 -22.12 13.89
C ASN A 123 15.80 -21.08 13.07
N TYR A 124 14.48 -21.27 12.89
CA TYR A 124 13.62 -20.27 12.24
C TYR A 124 13.65 -18.93 12.99
N LEU A 125 13.41 -18.93 14.31
CA LEU A 125 13.43 -17.71 15.11
C LEU A 125 14.81 -17.08 15.20
N GLN A 126 15.88 -17.86 15.08
CA GLN A 126 17.24 -17.34 15.05
C GLN A 126 17.55 -16.62 13.75
N ALA A 127 17.10 -17.17 12.63
CA ALA A 127 17.34 -16.64 11.30
C ALA A 127 16.37 -15.49 10.92
N LEU A 128 15.13 -15.63 11.33
CA LEU A 128 14.01 -14.75 10.98
C LEU A 128 13.24 -14.34 12.25
N PRO A 129 13.88 -13.57 13.16
CA PRO A 129 13.27 -13.26 14.45
C PRO A 129 12.15 -12.24 14.32
N SER A 130 10.97 -12.57 14.86
CA SER A 130 9.82 -11.66 14.93
C SER A 130 10.02 -10.52 15.95
N ASP A 131 9.29 -9.41 15.75
CA ASP A 131 9.32 -8.28 16.69
C ASP A 131 8.80 -8.68 18.08
N SER A 132 7.80 -9.54 18.14
CA SER A 132 7.27 -10.09 19.39
C SER A 132 8.33 -10.88 20.17
N TYR A 133 9.12 -11.70 19.46
CA TYR A 133 10.25 -12.40 20.07
C TYR A 133 11.35 -11.43 20.52
N LYS A 134 11.80 -10.51 19.64
CA LYS A 134 12.83 -9.51 19.98
C LYS A 134 12.43 -8.67 21.20
N SER A 135 11.17 -8.26 21.26
CA SER A 135 10.64 -7.44 22.35
C SER A 135 10.50 -8.20 23.66
N SER A 136 10.36 -9.53 23.63
CA SER A 136 10.23 -10.37 24.84
C SER A 136 11.49 -10.44 25.68
N LYS A 137 12.66 -10.23 25.09
CA LYS A 137 13.99 -10.36 25.72
C LYS A 137 14.24 -11.74 26.37
N GLN A 138 13.53 -12.75 25.93
CA GLN A 138 13.63 -14.13 26.40
C GLN A 138 14.64 -14.94 25.57
N SER A 139 15.10 -16.08 26.10
CA SER A 139 15.77 -17.05 25.25
C SER A 139 14.77 -17.65 24.24
N ILE A 140 15.24 -18.13 23.07
CA ILE A 140 14.37 -18.77 22.08
C ILE A 140 13.56 -19.91 22.72
N LYS A 141 14.21 -20.72 23.54
CA LYS A 141 13.59 -21.86 24.21
C LYS A 141 12.49 -21.41 25.18
N ASP A 142 12.73 -20.38 25.97
CA ASP A 142 11.74 -19.86 26.91
C ASP A 142 10.57 -19.21 26.18
N TYR A 143 10.85 -18.50 25.07
CA TYR A 143 9.83 -17.92 24.23
C TYR A 143 8.94 -19.00 23.60
N LEU A 144 9.50 -20.03 22.98
CA LEU A 144 8.72 -21.14 22.35
C LEU A 144 7.86 -21.91 23.35
N ASN A 145 8.30 -22.02 24.61
CA ASN A 145 7.55 -22.67 25.69
C ASN A 145 6.53 -21.74 26.38
N GLY A 146 6.54 -20.46 26.07
CA GLY A 146 5.61 -19.48 26.62
C GLY A 146 4.39 -19.27 25.74
N ASP A 147 3.52 -18.37 26.18
CA ASP A 147 2.30 -17.96 25.50
C ASP A 147 2.29 -16.44 25.27
N THR A 148 1.74 -16.01 24.15
CA THR A 148 1.40 -14.62 23.89
C THR A 148 -0.12 -14.51 23.73
N GLU A 149 -0.76 -13.70 24.59
CA GLU A 149 -2.23 -13.52 24.58
C GLU A 149 -3.01 -14.86 24.65
N SER A 150 -2.51 -15.81 25.43
CA SER A 150 -3.09 -17.17 25.60
C SER A 150 -2.95 -18.09 24.39
N ILE A 151 -2.10 -17.74 23.43
CA ILE A 151 -1.76 -18.60 22.30
C ILE A 151 -0.33 -19.09 22.50
N PRO A 152 -0.06 -20.41 22.46
CA PRO A 152 1.30 -20.94 22.54
C PRO A 152 2.20 -20.33 21.47
N ASN A 153 3.35 -19.78 21.87
CA ASN A 153 4.29 -19.14 20.94
C ASN A 153 4.80 -20.12 19.86
N SER A 154 4.91 -21.40 20.19
CA SER A 154 5.24 -22.44 19.21
C SER A 154 4.20 -22.53 18.08
N GLN A 155 2.90 -22.35 18.36
CA GLN A 155 1.86 -22.31 17.32
C GLN A 155 1.94 -21.03 16.48
N ILE A 156 2.27 -19.88 17.09
CA ILE A 156 2.50 -18.62 16.36
C ILE A 156 3.63 -18.83 15.35
N VAL A 157 4.75 -19.40 15.80
CA VAL A 157 5.91 -19.64 14.93
C VAL A 157 5.61 -20.69 13.86
N VAL A 158 4.76 -21.69 14.13
CA VAL A 158 4.31 -22.66 13.11
C VAL A 158 3.43 -21.97 12.06
N GLU A 159 2.57 -21.02 12.42
CA GLU A 159 1.79 -20.24 11.46
C GLU A 159 2.70 -19.40 10.56
N GLU A 160 3.71 -18.73 11.14
CA GLU A 160 4.71 -17.96 10.39
C GLU A 160 5.55 -18.86 9.47
N LEU A 161 5.98 -20.04 9.97
CA LEU A 161 6.70 -21.03 9.19
C LEU A 161 5.88 -21.55 8.00
N LEU A 162 4.57 -21.78 8.17
CA LEU A 162 3.68 -22.17 7.07
C LEU A 162 3.67 -21.11 5.97
N VAL A 163 3.50 -19.84 6.32
CA VAL A 163 3.51 -18.73 5.36
C VAL A 163 4.89 -18.59 4.71
N HIS A 164 5.96 -18.81 5.46
CA HIS A 164 7.33 -18.81 4.92
C HIS A 164 7.56 -19.97 3.92
N ILE A 165 7.05 -21.16 4.21
CA ILE A 165 7.11 -22.30 3.27
C ILE A 165 6.37 -21.97 1.97
N LEU A 166 5.22 -21.31 2.04
CA LEU A 166 4.51 -20.83 0.86
C LEU A 166 5.35 -19.82 0.07
N ALA A 167 6.01 -18.87 0.76
CA ALA A 167 6.90 -17.90 0.13
C ALA A 167 8.10 -18.57 -0.55
N LEU A 168 8.73 -19.56 0.07
CA LEU A 168 9.83 -20.34 -0.52
C LEU A 168 9.42 -21.12 -1.79
N ASN A 169 8.14 -21.46 -1.91
CA ASN A 169 7.56 -22.18 -3.05
C ASN A 169 6.80 -21.27 -4.03
N ASN A 170 6.94 -19.96 -3.89
CA ASN A 170 6.33 -18.98 -4.79
C ASN A 170 7.35 -18.52 -5.85
N PRO A 171 7.21 -18.91 -7.13
CA PRO A 171 8.17 -18.53 -8.16
C PRO A 171 8.32 -17.01 -8.33
N ALA A 172 7.25 -16.23 -8.12
CA ALA A 172 7.31 -14.79 -8.17
C ALA A 172 8.26 -14.17 -7.14
N PHE A 173 8.63 -14.92 -6.08
CA PHE A 173 9.54 -14.46 -5.03
C PHE A 173 11.01 -14.83 -5.29
N GLU A 174 11.31 -15.64 -6.31
CA GLU A 174 12.67 -16.15 -6.59
C GLU A 174 13.68 -15.00 -6.75
N LYS A 175 13.29 -13.92 -7.40
CA LYS A 175 14.08 -12.69 -7.57
C LYS A 175 14.54 -12.09 -6.23
N TYR A 176 13.75 -12.29 -5.17
CA TYR A 176 13.95 -11.74 -3.82
C TYR A 176 14.51 -12.77 -2.83
N ASP A 177 15.00 -13.92 -3.27
CA ASP A 177 15.49 -14.98 -2.38
C ASP A 177 16.57 -14.48 -1.41
N VAL A 178 17.42 -13.54 -1.84
CA VAL A 178 18.46 -12.90 -1.00
C VAL A 178 17.87 -12.16 0.21
N VAL A 179 16.59 -11.80 0.17
CA VAL A 179 15.93 -11.01 1.22
C VAL A 179 15.38 -11.90 2.32
N PHE A 180 14.85 -13.09 2.01
CA PHE A 180 14.13 -13.92 2.98
C PHE A 180 14.56 -15.39 2.97
N LYS A 181 15.21 -15.90 1.91
CA LYS A 181 15.64 -17.29 1.84
C LYS A 181 16.92 -17.49 2.64
N GLU A 182 16.88 -18.37 3.59
CA GLU A 182 18.04 -18.76 4.40
C GLU A 182 18.04 -20.27 4.61
N ASP A 183 19.20 -20.90 4.40
CA ASP A 183 19.41 -22.34 4.54
C ASP A 183 19.69 -22.73 5.99
N PHE A 184 18.87 -22.24 6.93
CA PHE A 184 19.07 -22.47 8.36
C PHE A 184 18.65 -23.87 8.84
N HIS A 185 17.90 -24.63 8.03
CA HIS A 185 17.52 -25.99 8.39
C HIS A 185 17.34 -26.89 7.17
N GLN A 186 17.78 -28.15 7.29
CA GLN A 186 17.72 -29.12 6.19
C GLN A 186 16.29 -29.41 5.70
N ALA A 187 15.28 -29.33 6.59
CA ALA A 187 13.88 -29.54 6.21
C ALA A 187 13.39 -28.50 5.19
N LEU A 188 13.94 -27.29 5.21
CA LEU A 188 13.56 -26.24 4.26
C LEU A 188 14.24 -26.35 2.90
N LYS A 189 15.34 -27.11 2.78
CA LYS A 189 15.92 -27.45 1.48
C LYS A 189 14.98 -28.29 0.61
N THR A 190 14.02 -28.95 1.25
CA THR A 190 12.96 -29.72 0.62
C THR A 190 11.58 -29.15 0.95
N SER A 191 11.48 -27.81 1.01
CA SER A 191 10.22 -27.09 1.34
C SER A 191 9.06 -27.48 0.41
N ASP A 192 9.35 -27.83 -0.84
CA ASP A 192 8.39 -28.35 -1.80
C ASP A 192 7.77 -29.70 -1.37
N LYS A 193 8.56 -30.60 -0.77
CA LYS A 193 8.05 -31.87 -0.23
C LYS A 193 7.23 -31.63 1.02
N LEU A 194 7.70 -30.74 1.89
CA LEU A 194 6.99 -30.38 3.12
C LEU A 194 5.63 -29.74 2.77
N LEU A 195 5.61 -28.82 1.79
CA LEU A 195 4.35 -28.23 1.33
C LEU A 195 3.39 -29.26 0.74
N ARG A 196 3.86 -30.19 -0.08
CA ARG A 196 3.03 -31.29 -0.60
C ARG A 196 2.50 -32.20 0.51
N GLY A 197 3.30 -32.45 1.56
CA GLY A 197 2.86 -33.17 2.75
C GLY A 197 1.72 -32.45 3.47
N ILE A 198 1.87 -31.15 3.72
CA ILE A 198 0.86 -30.29 4.32
C ILE A 198 -0.41 -30.24 3.46
N GLN A 199 -0.28 -30.13 2.13
CA GLN A 199 -1.42 -30.18 1.21
C GLN A 199 -2.21 -31.49 1.34
N LYS A 200 -1.48 -32.62 1.34
CA LYS A 200 -2.10 -33.94 1.48
C LYS A 200 -2.79 -34.10 2.85
N TRP A 201 -2.13 -33.68 3.93
CA TRP A 201 -2.72 -33.69 5.26
C TRP A 201 -3.97 -32.82 5.34
N SER A 202 -3.94 -31.64 4.74
CA SER A 202 -5.05 -30.69 4.75
C SER A 202 -6.21 -31.08 3.81
N SER A 203 -6.05 -32.11 2.95
CA SER A 203 -7.08 -32.51 1.99
C SER A 203 -8.38 -32.98 2.64
N ASP A 204 -8.28 -33.56 3.84
CA ASP A 204 -9.43 -34.03 4.63
C ASP A 204 -10.00 -32.92 5.57
N SER A 205 -9.40 -31.74 5.57
CA SER A 205 -9.86 -30.61 6.37
C SER A 205 -11.16 -30.01 5.82
N ALA A 206 -12.02 -29.52 6.71
CA ALA A 206 -13.27 -28.90 6.32
C ALA A 206 -13.04 -27.72 5.36
N GLY A 207 -13.88 -27.61 4.35
CA GLY A 207 -13.83 -26.52 3.38
C GLY A 207 -14.23 -25.16 3.99
N PHE A 208 -13.72 -24.09 3.42
CA PHE A 208 -13.97 -22.71 3.83
C PHE A 208 -14.84 -21.98 2.80
N GLY A 209 -15.90 -21.34 3.27
CA GLY A 209 -16.81 -20.57 2.43
C GLY A 209 -17.60 -21.42 1.43
N ASN A 210 -18.02 -20.78 0.32
CA ASN A 210 -18.85 -21.43 -0.72
C ASN A 210 -18.06 -22.38 -1.63
N ALA A 211 -16.72 -22.37 -1.55
CA ALA A 211 -15.86 -23.07 -2.51
C ALA A 211 -15.49 -24.51 -2.06
N SER A 212 -15.85 -24.93 -0.86
CA SER A 212 -15.48 -26.24 -0.27
C SER A 212 -13.97 -26.55 -0.31
N LYS A 213 -13.11 -25.53 -0.46
CA LYS A 213 -11.66 -25.66 -0.51
C LYS A 213 -11.08 -25.54 0.91
N ASN A 214 -10.05 -26.32 1.20
CA ASN A 214 -9.32 -26.16 2.45
C ASN A 214 -8.43 -24.87 2.41
N VAL A 215 -7.93 -24.46 3.57
CA VAL A 215 -7.17 -23.20 3.69
C VAL A 215 -5.86 -23.23 2.89
N ILE A 216 -5.19 -24.38 2.77
CA ILE A 216 -3.94 -24.50 2.01
C ILE A 216 -4.21 -24.37 0.51
N GLU A 217 -5.29 -24.98 0.00
CA GLU A 217 -5.70 -24.80 -1.40
C GLU A 217 -5.99 -23.34 -1.70
N LEU A 218 -6.70 -22.64 -0.81
CA LEU A 218 -6.98 -21.20 -0.98
C LEU A 218 -5.69 -20.35 -0.97
N LEU A 219 -4.77 -20.62 -0.04
CA LEU A 219 -3.50 -19.92 0.06
C LEU A 219 -2.63 -20.10 -1.19
N MET A 220 -2.75 -21.25 -1.86
CA MET A 220 -1.99 -21.54 -3.08
C MET A 220 -2.64 -21.00 -4.37
N GLU A 221 -3.93 -20.69 -4.34
CA GLU A 221 -4.64 -20.18 -5.53
C GLU A 221 -3.98 -18.97 -6.19
N PRO A 222 -3.57 -17.91 -5.48
CA PRO A 222 -2.92 -16.76 -6.10
C PRO A 222 -1.59 -17.15 -6.78
N ILE A 223 -0.81 -18.04 -6.13
CA ILE A 223 0.47 -18.54 -6.66
C ILE A 223 0.25 -19.31 -7.96
N LEU A 224 -0.76 -20.19 -8.00
CA LEU A 224 -1.09 -20.97 -9.18
C LEU A 224 -1.68 -20.13 -10.31
N ALA A 225 -2.44 -19.09 -9.97
CA ALA A 225 -3.08 -18.20 -10.94
C ALA A 225 -2.09 -17.23 -11.62
N ALA A 226 -1.06 -16.79 -10.91
CA ALA A 226 -0.04 -15.87 -11.42
C ALA A 226 1.34 -16.21 -10.83
N PRO A 227 1.96 -17.33 -11.26
CA PRO A 227 3.18 -17.83 -10.66
C PRO A 227 4.37 -16.88 -10.81
N ASP A 228 4.41 -16.06 -11.84
CA ASP A 228 5.54 -15.20 -12.17
C ASP A 228 5.30 -13.71 -11.82
N SER A 229 4.17 -13.38 -11.15
CA SER A 229 3.78 -11.99 -10.92
C SER A 229 3.17 -11.76 -9.54
N ILE A 230 3.87 -11.02 -8.70
CA ILE A 230 3.36 -10.58 -7.39
C ILE A 230 2.11 -9.70 -7.57
N GLU A 231 2.15 -8.76 -8.52
CA GLU A 231 0.99 -7.93 -8.89
C GLU A 231 -0.21 -8.78 -9.32
N GLY A 232 0.04 -9.79 -10.18
CA GLY A 232 -0.99 -10.72 -10.63
C GLY A 232 -1.62 -11.52 -9.48
N GLN A 233 -0.82 -11.96 -8.50
CA GLN A 233 -1.30 -12.63 -7.29
C GLN A 233 -2.18 -11.71 -6.44
N LEU A 234 -1.78 -10.46 -6.25
CA LEU A 234 -2.58 -9.46 -5.53
C LEU A 234 -3.89 -9.12 -6.27
N ALA A 235 -3.84 -9.01 -7.60
CA ALA A 235 -5.03 -8.80 -8.43
C ALA A 235 -6.01 -9.97 -8.34
N PHE A 236 -5.50 -11.22 -8.35
CA PHE A 236 -6.31 -12.41 -8.12
C PHE A 236 -6.99 -12.37 -6.75
N ILE A 237 -6.25 -12.05 -5.69
CA ILE A 237 -6.80 -11.93 -4.33
C ILE A 237 -7.90 -10.87 -4.28
N ARG A 238 -7.69 -9.71 -4.90
CA ARG A 238 -8.70 -8.65 -5.00
C ARG A 238 -10.01 -9.16 -5.61
N GLU A 239 -9.91 -9.93 -6.68
CA GLU A 239 -11.08 -10.45 -7.39
C GLU A 239 -11.79 -11.57 -6.63
N LYS A 240 -11.03 -12.53 -6.08
CA LYS A 240 -11.57 -13.77 -5.50
C LYS A 240 -11.80 -13.70 -4.00
N TRP A 241 -10.92 -13.01 -3.26
CA TRP A 241 -10.99 -12.96 -1.80
C TRP A 241 -11.61 -11.67 -1.25
N GLY A 242 -12.05 -10.74 -2.10
CA GLY A 242 -12.58 -9.44 -1.67
C GLY A 242 -13.66 -9.53 -0.59
N ASN A 243 -14.51 -10.58 -0.63
CA ASN A 243 -15.54 -10.82 0.38
C ASN A 243 -15.00 -11.28 1.75
N TYR A 244 -13.77 -11.83 1.80
CA TYR A 244 -13.12 -12.30 3.04
C TYR A 244 -12.25 -11.23 3.69
N LEU A 245 -11.77 -10.26 2.92
CA LEU A 245 -10.74 -9.32 3.33
C LEU A 245 -11.28 -8.12 4.12
N GLY A 246 -12.56 -7.74 3.95
CA GLY A 246 -13.16 -6.61 4.66
C GLY A 246 -12.36 -5.31 4.51
N SER A 247 -11.93 -4.72 5.63
CA SER A 247 -11.14 -3.46 5.64
C SER A 247 -9.76 -3.57 5.00
N HIS A 248 -9.17 -4.78 4.94
CA HIS A 248 -7.86 -5.01 4.32
C HIS A 248 -7.88 -4.92 2.79
N LEU A 249 -9.07 -4.88 2.18
CA LEU A 249 -9.21 -4.59 0.75
C LEU A 249 -8.60 -3.23 0.37
N LEU A 250 -8.68 -2.24 1.26
CA LEU A 250 -8.07 -0.92 1.01
C LEU A 250 -6.55 -0.96 1.00
N ASP A 251 -5.93 -1.77 1.86
CA ASP A 251 -4.48 -1.93 1.88
C ASP A 251 -3.99 -2.65 0.63
N LEU A 252 -4.75 -3.64 0.16
CA LEU A 252 -4.51 -4.34 -1.10
C LEU A 252 -4.60 -3.39 -2.30
N LEU A 253 -5.63 -2.52 -2.35
CA LEU A 253 -5.80 -1.56 -3.44
C LEU A 253 -4.64 -0.56 -3.49
N ARG A 254 -4.19 -0.06 -2.33
CA ARG A 254 -3.02 0.82 -2.24
C ARG A 254 -1.74 0.14 -2.73
N GLY A 255 -1.56 -1.15 -2.39
CA GLY A 255 -0.44 -1.93 -2.90
C GLY A 255 -0.45 -2.04 -4.42
N LEU A 256 -1.59 -2.32 -5.03
CA LEU A 256 -1.74 -2.39 -6.49
C LEU A 256 -1.49 -1.03 -7.15
N ASP A 257 -1.97 0.07 -6.57
CA ASP A 257 -1.69 1.42 -7.07
C ASP A 257 -0.18 1.72 -7.10
N GLN A 258 0.60 1.21 -6.12
CA GLN A 258 2.06 1.36 -6.11
C GLN A 258 2.74 0.64 -7.27
N PHE A 259 2.27 -0.55 -7.66
CA PHE A 259 2.75 -1.24 -8.86
C PHE A 259 2.48 -0.43 -10.13
N GLU A 260 1.29 0.15 -10.24
CA GLU A 260 0.95 0.98 -11.39
C GLU A 260 1.85 2.22 -11.47
N GLU A 261 2.11 2.89 -10.34
CA GLU A 261 3.00 4.04 -10.29
C GLU A 261 4.44 3.67 -10.66
N GLU A 262 4.99 2.60 -10.10
CA GLU A 262 6.36 2.15 -10.37
C GLU A 262 6.54 1.68 -11.82
N ASN A 263 5.55 1.02 -12.40
CA ASN A 263 5.55 0.62 -13.80
C ASN A 263 5.45 1.80 -14.76
N ARG A 264 4.77 2.89 -14.39
CA ARG A 264 4.72 4.12 -15.20
C ARG A 264 6.10 4.77 -15.35
N PHE A 265 6.94 4.73 -14.30
CA PHE A 265 8.31 5.29 -14.36
C PHE A 265 9.27 4.45 -15.20
N ARG A 266 8.98 3.18 -15.47
CA ARG A 266 9.85 2.32 -16.31
C ARG A 266 9.91 2.73 -17.78
N GLY A 267 9.01 3.58 -18.27
CA GLY A 267 9.06 4.14 -19.64
C GLY A 267 10.19 5.13 -19.87
N PHE A 268 10.79 5.66 -18.83
CA PHE A 268 11.99 6.48 -18.86
C PHE A 268 13.01 5.82 -17.94
N GLY A 269 13.66 4.74 -18.45
CA GLY A 269 14.85 4.24 -17.78
C GLY A 269 15.81 5.39 -17.51
N PRO A 270 16.65 5.34 -16.46
CA PRO A 270 17.79 6.22 -16.33
C PRO A 270 18.77 5.82 -17.43
N GLY A 271 18.51 6.23 -18.68
CA GLY A 271 19.58 6.56 -19.56
C GLY A 271 20.44 7.55 -18.79
N GLU A 272 21.75 7.44 -18.89
CA GLU A 272 22.65 8.49 -18.41
C GLU A 272 21.97 9.82 -18.67
N SER A 273 21.78 10.60 -17.62
CA SER A 273 21.18 11.92 -17.75
C SER A 273 22.14 12.66 -18.69
N GLN A 274 21.84 12.59 -19.98
CA GLN A 274 22.47 13.47 -20.94
C GLN A 274 21.97 14.85 -20.52
N VAL A 275 22.72 15.48 -19.65
CA VAL A 275 22.67 16.92 -19.52
C VAL A 275 22.91 17.41 -20.92
N PRO A 276 21.93 18.01 -21.60
CA PRO A 276 22.15 18.54 -22.94
C PRO A 276 23.30 19.52 -22.82
N SER A 277 24.46 19.14 -23.36
CA SER A 277 25.57 20.04 -23.47
C SER A 277 25.19 21.03 -24.57
N TYR A 278 24.66 22.16 -24.17
CA TYR A 278 24.42 23.31 -25.05
C TYR A 278 25.77 24.01 -25.35
N SER A 279 26.69 23.29 -25.99
CA SER A 279 27.91 23.87 -26.57
C SER A 279 27.68 24.17 -28.04
N GLY A 280 26.72 24.96 -28.33
CA GLY A 280 26.50 25.56 -29.65
C GLY A 280 25.91 26.93 -29.42
N GLU A 281 26.40 27.93 -30.12
CA GLU A 281 25.79 29.24 -30.22
C GLU A 281 24.32 29.09 -30.69
N LEU A 282 23.46 28.70 -29.77
CA LEU A 282 22.07 29.06 -29.86
C LEU A 282 22.09 30.58 -29.60
N GLU A 283 21.97 31.36 -30.66
CA GLU A 283 21.47 32.72 -30.54
C GLU A 283 20.34 32.63 -29.52
N SER A 284 20.55 33.23 -28.38
CA SER A 284 19.65 33.25 -27.23
C SER A 284 18.39 34.01 -27.62
N GLY A 285 17.52 33.37 -28.38
CA GLY A 285 16.13 33.71 -28.35
C GLY A 285 15.68 33.38 -26.94
N GLU A 286 15.57 34.40 -26.12
CA GLU A 286 15.00 34.53 -24.81
C GLU A 286 14.07 33.38 -24.39
N PHE A 287 14.65 32.24 -23.95
CA PHE A 287 13.91 31.15 -23.33
C PHE A 287 13.82 31.29 -21.81
N TYR A 288 14.42 32.34 -21.28
CA TYR A 288 14.27 32.70 -19.87
C TYR A 288 13.14 33.70 -19.79
N SER A 289 11.99 33.18 -19.31
CA SER A 289 10.83 34.00 -19.05
C SER A 289 11.23 35.20 -18.18
N GLU A 290 10.54 36.31 -18.38
CA GLU A 290 10.56 37.49 -17.48
C GLU A 290 10.29 37.14 -16.01
N ASP A 291 10.18 35.84 -15.70
CA ASP A 291 9.85 35.29 -14.39
C ASP A 291 11.05 35.26 -13.42
N SER A 292 12.29 35.41 -13.92
CA SER A 292 13.49 35.38 -13.07
C SER A 292 13.51 36.47 -11.99
N ASP A 293 12.84 37.58 -12.23
CA ASP A 293 12.82 38.72 -11.30
C ASP A 293 11.80 38.58 -10.18
N TRP A 294 10.72 37.83 -10.40
CA TRP A 294 9.64 37.69 -9.42
C TRP A 294 9.54 36.31 -8.77
N MET A 295 9.91 35.24 -9.47
CA MET A 295 9.84 33.87 -8.94
C MET A 295 10.54 33.68 -7.58
N PRO A 296 11.74 34.24 -7.34
CA PRO A 296 12.40 34.12 -6.05
C PRO A 296 11.65 34.80 -4.89
N ARG A 297 10.66 35.66 -5.20
CA ARG A 297 9.87 36.41 -4.21
C ARG A 297 8.44 35.92 -4.11
N VAL A 298 8.15 34.72 -4.67
CA VAL A 298 6.81 34.16 -4.65
C VAL A 298 6.45 33.70 -3.25
N VAL A 299 5.35 34.23 -2.74
CA VAL A 299 4.64 33.74 -1.55
C VAL A 299 3.28 33.24 -2.01
N MET A 300 3.10 31.91 -2.05
CA MET A 300 1.94 31.27 -2.64
C MET A 300 0.96 30.78 -1.57
N ILE A 301 -0.34 30.97 -1.82
CA ILE A 301 -1.42 30.36 -1.07
C ILE A 301 -2.26 29.49 -2.00
N ALA A 302 -2.52 28.23 -1.60
CA ALA A 302 -3.41 27.34 -2.33
C ALA A 302 -4.83 27.36 -1.77
N ARG A 303 -5.83 27.40 -2.64
CA ARG A 303 -7.24 27.34 -2.30
C ARG A 303 -7.98 26.35 -3.22
N ASN A 304 -8.71 25.41 -2.64
CA ASN A 304 -9.68 24.64 -3.41
C ASN A 304 -10.85 25.54 -3.79
N SER A 305 -11.11 25.71 -5.08
CA SER A 305 -12.07 26.71 -5.59
C SER A 305 -13.45 26.57 -4.98
N LEU A 306 -14.05 25.38 -4.98
CA LEU A 306 -15.39 25.18 -4.42
C LEU A 306 -15.45 25.37 -2.91
N VAL A 307 -14.47 24.82 -2.19
CA VAL A 307 -14.40 24.94 -0.73
C VAL A 307 -14.17 26.39 -0.33
N TRP A 308 -13.34 27.12 -1.05
CA TRP A 308 -13.06 28.51 -0.74
C TRP A 308 -14.27 29.40 -0.98
N LEU A 309 -15.02 29.21 -2.09
CA LEU A 309 -16.26 29.93 -2.35
C LEU A 309 -17.29 29.69 -1.24
N ASP A 310 -17.47 28.47 -0.77
CA ASP A 310 -18.34 28.15 0.38
C ASP A 310 -17.86 28.82 1.68
N GLN A 311 -16.55 28.80 1.95
CA GLN A 311 -15.98 29.48 3.11
C GLN A 311 -16.17 30.99 3.06
N LEU A 312 -16.01 31.60 1.88
CA LEU A 312 -16.24 33.03 1.69
C LEU A 312 -17.72 33.37 1.81
N SER A 313 -18.62 32.52 1.30
CA SER A 313 -20.07 32.70 1.51
C SER A 313 -20.42 32.78 2.97
N LYS A 314 -19.84 31.90 3.81
CA LYS A 314 -20.03 31.89 5.26
C LYS A 314 -19.39 33.10 5.94
N LYS A 315 -18.16 33.46 5.52
CA LYS A 315 -17.40 34.58 6.12
C LYS A 315 -18.03 35.93 5.89
N TYR A 316 -18.58 36.16 4.70
CA TYR A 316 -19.17 37.44 4.29
C TYR A 316 -20.70 37.48 4.36
N GLU A 317 -21.32 36.36 4.77
CA GLU A 317 -22.78 36.20 4.81
C GLU A 317 -23.46 36.53 3.47
N GLN A 318 -22.81 36.15 2.36
CA GLN A 318 -23.25 36.43 0.99
C GLN A 318 -23.24 35.13 0.18
N ASP A 319 -24.06 35.07 -0.86
CA ASP A 319 -24.11 33.91 -1.77
C ASP A 319 -22.99 34.00 -2.83
N ILE A 320 -21.78 33.55 -2.46
CA ILE A 320 -20.57 33.58 -3.31
C ILE A 320 -20.44 32.22 -4.00
N LYS A 321 -20.88 32.13 -5.25
CA LYS A 321 -20.86 30.87 -6.03
C LYS A 321 -19.84 30.84 -7.14
N THR A 322 -19.44 32.00 -7.65
CA THR A 322 -18.53 32.09 -8.78
C THR A 322 -17.26 32.88 -8.40
N LEU A 323 -16.21 32.72 -9.19
CA LEU A 323 -14.95 33.45 -9.00
C LEU A 323 -15.14 34.96 -9.10
N ARG A 324 -16.15 35.41 -9.83
CA ARG A 324 -16.53 36.84 -9.93
C ARG A 324 -17.08 37.40 -8.63
N ASP A 325 -17.78 36.56 -7.85
CA ASP A 325 -18.43 36.97 -6.61
C ASP A 325 -17.46 37.15 -5.44
N ILE A 326 -16.19 36.70 -5.61
CA ILE A 326 -15.16 36.85 -4.57
C ILE A 326 -14.99 38.35 -4.25
N PRO A 327 -15.18 38.75 -2.98
CA PRO A 327 -15.10 40.16 -2.57
C PRO A 327 -13.68 40.71 -2.76
N ASP A 328 -13.57 41.94 -3.19
CA ASP A 328 -12.30 42.65 -3.30
C ASP A 328 -11.57 42.76 -1.96
N GLN A 329 -12.29 42.85 -0.87
CA GLN A 329 -11.76 42.82 0.51
C GLN A 329 -10.96 41.56 0.82
N GLU A 330 -11.34 40.41 0.26
CA GLU A 330 -10.59 39.16 0.43
C GLU A 330 -9.26 39.21 -0.33
N LEU A 331 -9.26 39.75 -1.53
CA LEU A 331 -8.05 39.96 -2.33
C LEU A 331 -7.11 40.97 -1.68
N ASP A 332 -7.68 42.06 -1.12
CA ASP A 332 -6.93 43.07 -0.36
C ASP A 332 -6.27 42.43 0.89
N LEU A 333 -6.99 41.55 1.59
CA LEU A 333 -6.48 40.84 2.76
C LEU A 333 -5.31 39.92 2.37
N LEU A 334 -5.43 39.15 1.27
CA LEU A 334 -4.36 38.29 0.79
C LEU A 334 -3.11 39.12 0.41
N ALA A 335 -3.28 40.24 -0.26
CA ALA A 335 -2.19 41.15 -0.59
C ALA A 335 -1.51 41.74 0.65
N GLN A 336 -2.29 42.17 1.65
CA GLN A 336 -1.78 42.67 2.93
C GLN A 336 -1.01 41.63 3.72
N GLN A 337 -1.39 40.35 3.61
CA GLN A 337 -0.68 39.22 4.21
C GLN A 337 0.61 38.84 3.44
N GLY A 338 0.89 39.51 2.33
CA GLY A 338 2.10 39.33 1.55
C GLY A 338 2.03 38.18 0.52
N PHE A 339 0.85 37.63 0.23
CA PHE A 339 0.70 36.63 -0.82
C PHE A 339 0.81 37.27 -2.19
N THR A 340 1.68 36.73 -3.04
CA THR A 340 1.91 37.21 -4.41
C THR A 340 1.37 36.25 -5.46
N VAL A 341 0.98 35.02 -5.05
CA VAL A 341 0.35 34.02 -5.92
C VAL A 341 -0.81 33.35 -5.21
N LEU A 342 -1.95 33.28 -5.88
CA LEU A 342 -3.12 32.51 -5.49
C LEU A 342 -3.24 31.29 -6.41
N TRP A 343 -2.99 30.12 -5.87
CA TRP A 343 -3.14 28.85 -6.58
C TRP A 343 -4.56 28.31 -6.36
N LEU A 344 -5.33 28.24 -7.44
CA LEU A 344 -6.70 27.77 -7.44
C LEU A 344 -6.74 26.30 -7.86
N ILE A 345 -6.97 25.41 -6.87
CA ILE A 345 -7.12 23.98 -7.10
C ILE A 345 -8.54 23.69 -7.57
N GLY A 346 -8.67 22.91 -8.65
CA GLY A 346 -9.96 22.46 -9.17
C GLY A 346 -10.73 23.52 -9.96
N LEU A 347 -10.04 24.31 -10.77
CA LEU A 347 -10.63 25.25 -11.74
C LEU A 347 -11.30 24.55 -12.92
N TRP A 348 -10.79 23.37 -13.28
CA TRP A 348 -11.16 22.70 -14.50
C TRP A 348 -12.49 21.96 -14.39
N ASN A 349 -13.17 21.79 -15.53
CA ASN A 349 -14.42 21.02 -15.62
C ASN A 349 -14.17 19.55 -15.22
N ARG A 350 -14.87 19.11 -14.16
CA ARG A 350 -14.63 17.81 -13.51
C ARG A 350 -15.48 16.71 -14.10
N SER A 351 -14.93 15.50 -14.15
CA SER A 351 -15.68 14.32 -14.55
C SER A 351 -16.80 13.98 -13.56
N SER A 352 -18.02 13.87 -14.03
CA SER A 352 -19.17 13.46 -13.19
C SER A 352 -19.08 12.01 -12.69
N ILE A 353 -18.20 11.20 -13.28
CA ILE A 353 -18.01 9.78 -12.92
C ILE A 353 -17.48 9.66 -11.50
N SER A 354 -16.47 10.46 -11.15
CA SER A 354 -15.88 10.48 -9.80
C SER A 354 -16.93 10.78 -8.72
N LYS A 355 -17.84 11.71 -8.96
CA LYS A 355 -18.97 12.02 -8.07
C LYS A 355 -19.92 10.82 -7.94
N LYS A 356 -20.31 10.21 -9.06
CA LYS A 356 -21.21 9.05 -9.08
C LYS A 356 -20.64 7.87 -8.28
N ILE A 357 -19.35 7.57 -8.45
CA ILE A 357 -18.67 6.50 -7.72
C ILE A 357 -18.72 6.77 -6.22
N LYS A 358 -18.39 8.00 -5.78
CA LYS A 358 -18.44 8.37 -4.36
C LYS A 358 -19.85 8.25 -3.77
N HIS A 359 -20.87 8.65 -4.51
CA HIS A 359 -22.26 8.49 -4.10
C HIS A 359 -22.65 7.01 -3.98
N TRP A 360 -22.22 6.14 -4.91
CA TRP A 360 -22.44 4.70 -4.80
C TRP A 360 -21.70 4.08 -3.61
N CYS A 361 -20.55 4.64 -3.24
CA CYS A 361 -19.81 4.24 -2.04
C CYS A 361 -20.41 4.77 -0.73
N GLY A 362 -21.58 5.41 -0.76
CA GLY A 362 -22.33 5.83 0.43
C GLY A 362 -21.99 7.24 0.93
N ASN A 363 -21.35 8.08 0.12
CA ASN A 363 -21.11 9.48 0.45
C ASN A 363 -21.94 10.41 -0.47
N PRO A 364 -23.20 10.73 -0.12
CA PRO A 364 -24.11 11.50 -0.97
C PRO A 364 -23.69 12.98 -1.14
N ASP A 365 -22.90 13.51 -0.23
CA ASP A 365 -22.45 14.91 -0.24
C ASP A 365 -21.12 15.09 -0.98
N ALA A 366 -20.54 14.01 -1.50
CA ALA A 366 -19.25 14.08 -2.16
C ALA A 366 -19.32 14.73 -3.53
N GLU A 367 -18.41 15.67 -3.78
CA GLU A 367 -18.15 16.23 -5.10
C GLU A 367 -17.07 15.45 -5.87
N SER A 368 -16.99 15.71 -7.18
CA SER A 368 -15.93 15.15 -8.03
C SER A 368 -14.56 15.63 -7.57
N SER A 369 -13.57 14.75 -7.69
CA SER A 369 -12.18 15.11 -7.38
C SER A 369 -11.74 16.30 -8.25
N ALA A 370 -10.98 17.21 -7.67
CA ALA A 370 -10.37 18.33 -8.38
C ALA A 370 -9.43 17.87 -9.51
N TYR A 371 -8.90 16.66 -9.39
CA TYR A 371 -7.95 16.05 -10.34
C TYR A 371 -8.59 15.04 -11.30
N SER A 372 -9.91 14.82 -11.20
CA SER A 372 -10.66 13.99 -12.15
C SER A 372 -11.27 14.90 -13.21
N LEU A 373 -10.48 15.23 -14.22
CA LEU A 373 -10.87 16.14 -15.27
C LEU A 373 -11.77 15.47 -16.31
N LYS A 374 -12.71 16.23 -16.88
CA LYS A 374 -13.38 15.91 -18.11
C LYS A 374 -12.68 16.59 -19.29
N GLU A 375 -12.27 17.83 -19.09
CA GLU A 375 -11.63 18.66 -20.10
C GLU A 375 -10.94 19.89 -19.45
N TYR A 376 -9.95 20.45 -20.13
CA TYR A 376 -9.27 21.67 -19.69
C TYR A 376 -10.06 22.94 -20.08
N GLN A 377 -11.32 22.98 -19.65
CA GLN A 377 -12.15 24.17 -19.68
C GLN A 377 -12.48 24.59 -18.25
N ILE A 378 -12.55 25.91 -18.01
CA ILE A 378 -12.93 26.41 -16.68
C ILE A 378 -14.34 25.95 -16.36
N ASP A 379 -14.54 25.38 -15.17
CA ASP A 379 -15.81 24.84 -14.76
C ASP A 379 -16.93 25.90 -14.82
N PRO A 380 -18.00 25.68 -15.58
CA PRO A 380 -19.12 26.62 -15.65
C PRO A 380 -19.77 26.90 -14.30
N SER A 381 -19.75 25.95 -13.36
CA SER A 381 -20.37 26.10 -12.04
C SER A 381 -19.68 27.18 -11.18
N ILE A 382 -18.43 27.50 -11.44
CA ILE A 382 -17.68 28.58 -10.76
C ILE A 382 -17.59 29.86 -11.63
N GLY A 383 -18.43 29.96 -12.67
CA GLY A 383 -18.58 31.13 -13.53
C GLY A 383 -17.77 31.11 -14.83
N GLY A 384 -17.09 30.01 -15.14
CA GLY A 384 -16.39 29.80 -16.41
C GLY A 384 -15.23 30.79 -16.68
N PRO A 385 -14.78 30.86 -17.96
CA PRO A 385 -13.62 31.66 -18.34
C PRO A 385 -13.75 33.16 -18.02
N GLU A 386 -14.95 33.71 -18.14
CA GLU A 386 -15.18 35.13 -17.89
C GLU A 386 -14.99 35.50 -16.42
N ALA A 387 -15.49 34.66 -15.49
CA ALA A 387 -15.32 34.90 -14.07
C ALA A 387 -13.83 34.75 -13.65
N LEU A 388 -13.10 33.81 -14.26
CA LEU A 388 -11.66 33.69 -14.05
C LEU A 388 -10.91 34.91 -14.58
N ALA A 389 -11.25 35.41 -15.76
CA ALA A 389 -10.62 36.60 -16.34
C ALA A 389 -10.84 37.84 -15.48
N ASP A 390 -12.03 38.01 -14.92
CA ASP A 390 -12.33 39.10 -13.98
C ASP A 390 -11.52 38.94 -12.68
N LEU A 391 -11.51 37.78 -12.07
CA LEU A 391 -10.69 37.51 -10.89
C LEU A 391 -9.19 37.75 -11.16
N LYS A 392 -8.68 37.30 -12.32
CA LYS A 392 -7.29 37.51 -12.73
C LYS A 392 -6.95 38.99 -12.79
N ARG A 393 -7.80 39.81 -13.39
CA ARG A 393 -7.61 41.26 -13.47
C ARG A 393 -7.57 41.90 -12.07
N ARG A 394 -8.55 41.60 -11.21
CA ARG A 394 -8.65 42.16 -9.85
C ARG A 394 -7.51 41.72 -8.93
N ALA A 395 -7.07 40.47 -9.05
CA ALA A 395 -5.91 39.95 -8.34
C ALA A 395 -4.61 40.61 -8.80
N TRP A 396 -4.44 40.79 -10.12
CA TRP A 396 -3.29 41.45 -10.71
C TRP A 396 -3.14 42.89 -10.26
N GLU A 397 -4.23 43.65 -10.17
CA GLU A 397 -4.25 45.03 -9.66
C GLU A 397 -3.70 45.13 -8.22
N ARG A 398 -3.66 44.00 -7.48
CA ARG A 398 -3.15 43.86 -6.11
C ARG A 398 -1.79 43.15 -6.04
N GLY A 399 -1.14 42.92 -7.18
CA GLY A 399 0.14 42.24 -7.25
C GLY A 399 0.05 40.71 -7.04
N ILE A 400 -1.14 40.12 -7.11
CA ILE A 400 -1.38 38.69 -6.94
C ILE A 400 -1.54 38.04 -8.32
N ARG A 401 -0.68 37.07 -8.62
CA ARG A 401 -0.79 36.22 -9.83
C ARG A 401 -1.68 35.02 -9.53
N LEU A 402 -2.36 34.51 -10.56
CA LEU A 402 -3.12 33.26 -10.43
C LEU A 402 -2.29 32.08 -10.94
N ALA A 403 -2.37 30.96 -10.25
CA ALA A 403 -1.85 29.66 -10.66
C ALA A 403 -2.96 28.61 -10.65
N SER A 404 -2.81 27.56 -11.44
CA SER A 404 -3.74 26.42 -11.49
C SER A 404 -2.99 25.12 -11.69
N ASP A 405 -3.68 24.02 -11.42
CA ASP A 405 -3.16 22.67 -11.60
C ASP A 405 -2.99 22.36 -13.10
N MET A 406 -1.93 21.61 -13.41
CA MET A 406 -1.80 20.87 -14.66
C MET A 406 -1.91 19.38 -14.33
N VAL A 407 -2.88 18.68 -14.90
CA VAL A 407 -3.17 17.28 -14.62
C VAL A 407 -3.03 16.43 -15.89
N PRO A 408 -1.81 16.14 -16.36
CA PRO A 408 -1.57 15.55 -17.67
C PRO A 408 -2.03 14.09 -17.78
N ASN A 409 -2.27 13.41 -16.63
CA ASN A 409 -2.50 11.96 -16.58
C ASN A 409 -3.99 11.55 -16.50
N HIS A 410 -4.95 12.49 -16.50
CA HIS A 410 -6.35 12.20 -16.17
C HIS A 410 -7.36 12.90 -17.08
N THR A 411 -7.05 13.03 -18.33
CA THR A 411 -8.00 13.53 -19.37
C THR A 411 -8.58 12.39 -20.18
#